data_8acc41b1a36e46c66b0075897fe9f568
#
_entry.id   8acc41b1a36e46c66b0075897fe9f568
#
_cell.length_a   1.000
_cell.length_b   1.000
_cell.length_c   1.000
_cell.angle_alpha   90.00
_cell.angle_beta   90.00
_cell.angle_gamma   90.00
#
_symmetry.space_group_name_H-M   'P 1'
#
loop_
_entity.id
_entity.type
_entity.pdbx_description
1 polymer ?
#
loop_
_entity_poly.entity_id
_entity_poly.type
_entity_poly.pdbx_seq_one_letter_code
_entity_poly.pdbx_strand_id
1 'polypeptide(L)'
;MAQTHPPTSQTMGVVLHLEGTPPAAGEFRSHLTRHLDLEPRLTHYLHGPGLTARWQYDPAPDLQERVQERRIPTGDAHLHAALRDLMAQPLPDQGPRWDAWLLSGYAPDRYAICWRAHHSTQDGMGLISTLHTLFGGATPPAVRAVARPTPGAYLRTLRGTLSACAANNVWNDPARPLDGTRAVNWAHLPTQRLRGPATQRGGDTNDAFLAVLSGALRTWSADHWPRGVGRRLPALTMVNLRRAEENQRPGNLITFAPVALPCDDPSADNRLGRVIEATRSTKDAARLGAMRSLMDLTPNRVFHRAATLLTTPDRAAITTSYVAIHRPLHYGRHPVTHVQPFNWLPRNQPASIVACSYNDTTSVCFVTDAALPGLHSLAELFSDAAEELAPTRSGQPQPPTRPGGPEARRTPPAEVSEDTSAVVDFAFIKDLLVHHAALPAAPIVQDATRTQAGIDSMAVTALSMALEDQLGLVVTEEDLAQAPTVTDMVDLVARRAAPQPG
;
A
#
# COMPACT_ATOMS: atom_id res chain seq x y z
N MET A 1 3.47 10.34 -35.73
CA MET A 1 3.68 11.65 -35.08
C MET A 1 4.01 11.37 -33.64
N ALA A 2 5.27 11.49 -33.26
CA ALA A 2 5.69 11.35 -31.87
C ALA A 2 5.11 12.53 -31.09
N GLN A 3 4.19 12.26 -30.16
CA GLN A 3 3.76 13.25 -29.19
C GLN A 3 4.94 13.48 -28.24
N THR A 4 5.62 14.60 -28.40
CA THR A 4 6.55 15.11 -27.40
C THR A 4 5.75 15.40 -26.14
N HIS A 5 5.82 14.49 -25.15
CA HIS A 5 5.14 14.68 -23.90
C HIS A 5 5.70 15.91 -23.15
N PRO A 6 4.80 16.73 -22.55
CA PRO A 6 5.23 17.83 -21.71
C PRO A 6 6.10 17.31 -20.55
N PRO A 7 6.91 18.18 -19.92
CA PRO A 7 7.77 17.79 -18.79
C PRO A 7 6.92 17.03 -17.77
N THR A 8 7.38 15.85 -17.42
CA THR A 8 6.68 14.82 -16.64
C THR A 8 5.77 15.41 -15.56
N SER A 9 4.46 15.41 -15.81
CA SER A 9 3.53 15.79 -14.77
C SER A 9 3.68 14.75 -13.64
N GLN A 10 4.07 15.19 -12.46
CA GLN A 10 4.18 14.33 -11.28
C GLN A 10 2.77 14.01 -10.74
N THR A 11 1.90 13.55 -11.63
CA THR A 11 0.52 13.20 -11.31
C THR A 11 0.45 11.79 -10.79
N MET A 12 -0.08 11.64 -9.60
CA MET A 12 -0.42 10.36 -8.99
C MET A 12 -1.89 10.32 -8.62
N GLY A 13 -2.42 9.14 -8.36
CA GLY A 13 -3.80 9.04 -7.93
C GLY A 13 -4.31 7.63 -7.77
N VAL A 14 -5.61 7.55 -7.65
CA VAL A 14 -6.34 6.30 -7.55
C VAL A 14 -7.64 6.37 -8.34
N VAL A 15 -8.11 5.21 -8.73
CA VAL A 15 -9.44 5.01 -9.27
C VAL A 15 -10.24 4.22 -8.23
N LEU A 16 -11.28 4.83 -7.69
CA LEU A 16 -12.23 4.18 -6.80
C LEU A 16 -13.37 3.62 -7.65
N HIS A 17 -13.58 2.33 -7.61
CA HIS A 17 -14.69 1.67 -8.29
C HIS A 17 -15.85 1.50 -7.31
N LEU A 18 -17.03 1.98 -7.68
CA LEU A 18 -18.21 2.01 -6.83
C LEU A 18 -19.38 1.28 -7.51
N GLU A 19 -20.20 0.65 -6.68
CA GLU A 19 -21.50 0.13 -7.11
C GLU A 19 -22.58 1.19 -6.96
N GLY A 20 -23.48 1.25 -7.93
CA GLY A 20 -24.62 2.17 -7.95
C GLY A 20 -24.60 3.14 -9.14
N THR A 21 -25.49 4.11 -9.08
CA THR A 21 -25.60 5.15 -10.11
C THR A 21 -24.65 6.30 -9.79
N PRO A 22 -23.83 6.78 -10.76
CA PRO A 22 -22.94 7.91 -10.54
C PRO A 22 -23.73 9.15 -10.08
N PRO A 23 -23.20 9.92 -9.11
CA PRO A 23 -23.79 11.22 -8.78
C PRO A 23 -23.63 12.20 -9.94
N ALA A 24 -24.49 13.20 -10.01
CA ALA A 24 -24.23 14.36 -10.87
C ALA A 24 -22.98 15.12 -10.37
N ALA A 25 -22.23 15.74 -11.30
CA ALA A 25 -21.04 16.53 -10.90
C ALA A 25 -21.34 17.61 -9.87
N GLY A 26 -22.51 18.24 -9.96
CA GLY A 26 -22.96 19.25 -8.98
C GLY A 26 -23.15 18.69 -7.57
N GLU A 27 -23.66 17.47 -7.44
CA GLU A 27 -23.80 16.77 -6.16
C GLU A 27 -22.42 16.42 -5.57
N PHE A 28 -21.52 15.93 -6.42
CA PHE A 28 -20.17 15.60 -6.00
C PHE A 28 -19.36 16.85 -5.62
N ARG A 29 -19.52 17.98 -6.34
CA ARG A 29 -18.93 19.27 -5.96
C ARG A 29 -19.44 19.74 -4.60
N SER A 30 -20.73 19.60 -4.32
CA SER A 30 -21.32 19.93 -3.01
C SER A 30 -20.76 19.05 -1.89
N HIS A 31 -20.49 17.77 -2.19
CA HIS A 31 -19.80 16.89 -1.26
C HIS A 31 -18.38 17.39 -0.94
N LEU A 32 -17.59 17.72 -1.95
CA LEU A 32 -16.23 18.24 -1.77
C LEU A 32 -16.22 19.58 -1.01
N THR A 33 -17.17 20.49 -1.30
CA THR A 33 -17.29 21.77 -0.59
C THR A 33 -17.40 21.59 0.92
N ARG A 34 -18.14 20.57 1.39
CA ARG A 34 -18.25 20.27 2.83
C ARG A 34 -16.97 19.75 3.48
N HIS A 35 -15.98 19.36 2.67
CA HIS A 35 -14.72 18.79 3.15
C HIS A 35 -13.51 19.72 2.96
N LEU A 36 -13.69 20.91 2.36
CA LEU A 36 -12.58 21.84 2.10
C LEU A 36 -11.85 22.24 3.37
N ASP A 37 -12.57 22.49 4.45
CA ASP A 37 -12.00 22.89 5.75
C ASP A 37 -11.39 21.68 6.51
N LEU A 38 -11.80 20.46 6.18
CA LEU A 38 -11.37 19.24 6.85
C LEU A 38 -10.11 18.63 6.22
N GLU A 39 -9.84 18.94 4.95
CA GLU A 39 -8.74 18.35 4.19
C GLU A 39 -7.85 19.45 3.56
N PRO A 40 -6.76 19.82 4.24
CA PRO A 40 -5.87 20.90 3.77
C PRO A 40 -5.30 20.70 2.37
N ARG A 41 -5.21 19.46 1.88
CA ARG A 41 -4.70 19.16 0.52
C ARG A 41 -5.65 19.60 -0.58
N LEU A 42 -6.93 19.89 -0.25
CA LEU A 42 -7.89 20.42 -1.20
C LEU A 42 -7.72 21.93 -1.43
N THR A 43 -7.11 22.62 -0.46
CA THR A 43 -7.04 24.09 -0.42
C THR A 43 -5.61 24.65 -0.44
N HIS A 44 -4.61 23.84 -0.09
CA HIS A 44 -3.21 24.29 -0.05
C HIS A 44 -2.44 23.82 -1.29
N TYR A 45 -1.59 24.68 -1.82
CA TYR A 45 -0.76 24.37 -2.98
C TYR A 45 0.59 25.09 -2.93
N LEU A 46 1.55 24.57 -3.69
CA LEU A 46 2.86 25.19 -3.85
C LEU A 46 2.82 26.16 -5.02
N HIS A 47 3.14 27.42 -4.76
CA HIS A 47 3.28 28.47 -5.77
C HIS A 47 4.71 28.96 -5.86
N GLY A 48 5.20 29.18 -7.08
CA GLY A 48 6.56 29.61 -7.38
C GLY A 48 7.44 28.51 -7.96
N PRO A 49 8.63 28.87 -8.47
CA PRO A 49 9.49 27.94 -9.18
C PRO A 49 10.34 27.08 -8.25
N GLY A 50 10.38 25.78 -8.51
CA GLY A 50 11.34 24.83 -7.93
C GLY A 50 11.46 24.90 -6.41
N LEU A 51 12.68 25.06 -5.89
CA LEU A 51 12.98 25.05 -4.45
C LEU A 51 12.61 26.35 -3.72
N THR A 52 12.17 27.38 -4.44
CA THR A 52 11.70 28.65 -3.85
C THR A 52 10.18 28.69 -3.71
N ALA A 53 9.47 27.63 -4.15
CA ALA A 53 8.04 27.54 -4.02
C ALA A 53 7.60 27.64 -2.55
N ARG A 54 6.49 28.32 -2.34
CA ARG A 54 5.89 28.52 -1.01
C ARG A 54 4.46 28.00 -0.99
N TRP A 55 4.05 27.53 0.16
CA TRP A 55 2.66 27.14 0.38
C TRP A 55 1.75 28.37 0.33
N GLN A 56 0.68 28.24 -0.44
CA GLN A 56 -0.43 29.20 -0.50
C GLN A 56 -1.72 28.48 -0.16
N TYR A 57 -2.70 29.25 0.25
CA TYR A 57 -4.04 28.81 0.65
C TYR A 57 -5.08 29.44 -0.28
N ASP A 58 -5.93 28.59 -0.82
CA ASP A 58 -7.11 28.98 -1.59
C ASP A 58 -8.35 28.43 -0.88
N PRO A 59 -9.14 29.28 -0.19
CA PRO A 59 -10.31 28.83 0.57
C PRO A 59 -11.46 28.35 -0.31
N ALA A 60 -11.50 28.72 -1.59
CA ALA A 60 -12.59 28.43 -2.51
C ALA A 60 -12.07 28.04 -3.90
N PRO A 61 -11.39 26.89 -4.01
CA PRO A 61 -10.88 26.43 -5.30
C PRO A 61 -12.02 26.21 -6.29
N ASP A 62 -11.78 26.52 -7.57
CA ASP A 62 -12.79 26.33 -8.61
C ASP A 62 -13.12 24.84 -8.80
N LEU A 63 -14.21 24.39 -8.20
CA LEU A 63 -14.68 23.02 -8.32
C LEU A 63 -15.31 22.72 -9.70
N GLN A 64 -15.68 23.73 -10.50
CA GLN A 64 -16.17 23.52 -11.86
C GLN A 64 -15.03 23.03 -12.78
N GLU A 65 -13.85 23.58 -12.61
CA GLU A 65 -12.67 23.14 -13.31
C GLU A 65 -12.18 21.77 -12.83
N ARG A 66 -12.25 21.51 -11.52
CA ARG A 66 -11.64 20.32 -10.89
C ARG A 66 -12.50 19.07 -10.90
N VAL A 67 -13.80 19.19 -11.02
CA VAL A 67 -14.71 18.03 -11.03
C VAL A 67 -15.37 17.90 -12.39
N GLN A 68 -15.00 16.84 -13.10
CA GLN A 68 -15.42 16.57 -14.47
C GLN A 68 -16.15 15.22 -14.57
N GLU A 69 -16.95 15.07 -15.60
CA GLU A 69 -17.64 13.81 -15.93
C GLU A 69 -17.17 13.30 -17.29
N ARG A 70 -17.03 11.99 -17.40
CA ARG A 70 -16.74 11.36 -18.69
C ARG A 70 -17.53 10.07 -18.81
N ARG A 71 -18.36 9.98 -19.86
CA ARG A 71 -19.00 8.72 -20.23
C ARG A 71 -18.06 7.90 -21.11
N ILE A 72 -17.92 6.62 -20.77
CA ILE A 72 -16.99 5.68 -21.39
C ILE A 72 -17.79 4.57 -22.04
N PRO A 73 -17.42 4.08 -23.24
CA PRO A 73 -18.02 2.89 -23.84
C PRO A 73 -17.88 1.68 -22.92
N THR A 74 -18.80 0.73 -23.04
CA THR A 74 -18.80 -0.50 -22.23
C THR A 74 -17.53 -1.31 -22.40
N GLY A 75 -16.97 -1.80 -21.30
CA GLY A 75 -15.82 -2.70 -21.22
C GLY A 75 -14.59 -2.11 -20.55
N ASP A 76 -13.86 -2.96 -19.84
CA ASP A 76 -12.66 -2.59 -19.05
C ASP A 76 -11.53 -2.03 -19.93
N ALA A 77 -11.40 -2.51 -21.16
CA ALA A 77 -10.41 -1.99 -22.10
C ALA A 77 -10.62 -0.49 -22.39
N HIS A 78 -11.88 -0.05 -22.53
CA HIS A 78 -12.22 1.35 -22.73
C HIS A 78 -11.98 2.18 -21.45
N LEU A 79 -12.27 1.62 -20.27
CA LEU A 79 -11.94 2.26 -19.02
C LEU A 79 -10.42 2.46 -18.89
N HIS A 80 -9.62 1.42 -19.14
CA HIS A 80 -8.16 1.52 -19.08
C HIS A 80 -7.60 2.52 -20.11
N ALA A 81 -8.21 2.60 -21.31
CA ALA A 81 -7.83 3.61 -22.31
C ALA A 81 -8.13 5.03 -21.78
N ALA A 82 -9.33 5.25 -21.21
CA ALA A 82 -9.69 6.52 -20.61
C ALA A 82 -8.78 6.91 -19.45
N LEU A 83 -8.38 5.96 -18.62
CA LEU A 83 -7.44 6.20 -17.51
C LEU A 83 -6.06 6.60 -18.04
N ARG A 84 -5.54 5.93 -19.06
CA ARG A 84 -4.26 6.33 -19.70
C ARG A 84 -4.33 7.74 -20.29
N ASP A 85 -5.45 8.11 -20.92
CA ASP A 85 -5.68 9.47 -21.42
C ASP A 85 -5.65 10.49 -20.27
N LEU A 86 -6.35 10.19 -19.15
CA LEU A 86 -6.37 11.09 -17.98
C LEU A 86 -4.97 11.21 -17.36
N MET A 87 -4.22 10.13 -17.24
CA MET A 87 -2.84 10.17 -16.74
C MET A 87 -1.91 11.02 -17.60
N ALA A 88 -2.20 11.15 -18.90
CA ALA A 88 -1.43 11.99 -19.82
C ALA A 88 -1.84 13.47 -19.78
N GLN A 89 -3.05 13.79 -19.29
CA GLN A 89 -3.54 15.15 -19.20
C GLN A 89 -2.90 15.91 -18.02
N PRO A 90 -2.54 17.20 -18.18
CA PRO A 90 -2.08 18.02 -17.08
C PRO A 90 -3.21 18.19 -16.04
N LEU A 91 -2.80 18.40 -14.79
CA LEU A 91 -3.71 18.89 -13.74
C LEU A 91 -3.96 20.39 -13.93
N PRO A 92 -5.05 20.93 -13.33
CA PRO A 92 -5.26 22.37 -13.27
C PRO A 92 -4.00 23.10 -12.79
N ASP A 93 -3.63 24.18 -13.46
CA ASP A 93 -2.39 24.91 -13.19
C ASP A 93 -2.57 26.06 -12.19
N GLN A 94 -3.81 26.51 -11.98
CA GLN A 94 -4.17 27.54 -11.01
C GLN A 94 -4.65 26.91 -9.70
N GLY A 95 -4.16 27.40 -8.57
CA GLY A 95 -4.57 26.94 -7.24
C GLY A 95 -4.13 25.51 -6.87
N PRO A 96 -4.91 24.80 -6.04
CA PRO A 96 -4.61 23.44 -5.60
C PRO A 96 -4.55 22.45 -6.76
N ARG A 97 -3.50 21.66 -6.83
CA ARG A 97 -3.18 20.79 -7.97
C ARG A 97 -3.76 19.39 -7.80
N TRP A 98 -5.06 19.30 -7.94
CA TRP A 98 -5.81 18.04 -7.96
C TRP A 98 -7.05 18.17 -8.82
N ASP A 99 -7.59 17.05 -9.27
CA ASP A 99 -8.90 16.96 -9.88
C ASP A 99 -9.54 15.59 -9.62
N ALA A 100 -10.84 15.50 -9.93
CA ALA A 100 -11.64 14.28 -9.81
C ALA A 100 -12.51 14.11 -11.05
N TRP A 101 -12.52 12.88 -11.60
CA TRP A 101 -13.31 12.52 -12.77
C TRP A 101 -14.34 11.45 -12.42
N LEU A 102 -15.61 11.75 -12.66
CA LEU A 102 -16.68 10.77 -12.57
C LEU A 102 -16.77 9.99 -13.89
N LEU A 103 -16.40 8.72 -13.85
CA LEU A 103 -16.33 7.84 -15.01
C LEU A 103 -17.51 6.88 -14.99
N SER A 104 -18.34 6.89 -16.03
CA SER A 104 -19.56 6.07 -16.11
C SER A 104 -19.71 5.41 -17.48
N GLY A 105 -20.62 4.43 -17.59
CA GLY A 105 -20.98 3.77 -18.84
C GLY A 105 -20.15 2.53 -19.18
N TYR A 106 -19.01 2.31 -18.56
CA TYR A 106 -18.14 1.16 -18.83
C TYR A 106 -18.72 -0.17 -18.33
N ALA A 107 -19.58 -0.13 -17.32
CA ALA A 107 -20.30 -1.30 -16.81
C ALA A 107 -21.69 -0.89 -16.31
N PRO A 108 -22.71 -1.79 -16.31
CA PRO A 108 -24.00 -1.52 -15.72
C PRO A 108 -23.85 -1.39 -14.20
N ASP A 109 -24.62 -0.48 -13.60
CA ASP A 109 -24.69 -0.24 -12.14
C ASP A 109 -23.32 -0.06 -11.45
N ARG A 110 -22.32 0.43 -12.21
CA ARG A 110 -20.99 0.76 -11.72
C ARG A 110 -20.50 2.08 -12.30
N TYR A 111 -19.76 2.78 -11.48
CA TYR A 111 -19.00 3.97 -11.90
C TYR A 111 -17.66 4.01 -11.18
N ALA A 112 -16.81 4.91 -11.62
CA ALA A 112 -15.53 5.10 -10.95
C ALA A 112 -15.28 6.60 -10.68
N ILE A 113 -14.56 6.88 -9.60
CA ILE A 113 -14.03 8.19 -9.29
C ILE A 113 -12.51 8.12 -9.49
N CYS A 114 -12.01 8.76 -10.55
CA CYS A 114 -10.58 8.89 -10.76
C CYS A 114 -10.10 10.16 -10.05
N TRP A 115 -9.43 9.99 -8.92
CA TRP A 115 -8.82 11.07 -8.14
C TRP A 115 -7.38 11.24 -8.55
N ARG A 116 -7.02 12.45 -9.02
CA ARG A 116 -5.65 12.79 -9.42
C ARG A 116 -5.12 13.93 -8.58
N ALA A 117 -3.83 13.86 -8.22
CA ALA A 117 -3.16 14.93 -7.50
C ALA A 117 -1.68 15.05 -7.91
N HIS A 118 -1.12 16.23 -7.77
CA HIS A 118 0.30 16.45 -7.99
C HIS A 118 1.09 15.97 -6.77
N HIS A 119 2.11 15.14 -6.99
CA HIS A 119 2.86 14.50 -5.91
C HIS A 119 3.59 15.50 -4.99
N SER A 120 3.85 16.74 -5.45
CA SER A 120 4.45 17.74 -4.56
C SER A 120 3.55 18.13 -3.39
N THR A 121 2.24 17.92 -3.50
CA THR A 121 1.26 18.30 -2.47
C THR A 121 0.94 17.17 -1.49
N GLN A 122 1.19 15.92 -1.89
CA GLN A 122 0.93 14.74 -1.04
C GLN A 122 1.73 13.52 -1.52
N ASP A 123 2.07 12.65 -0.58
CA ASP A 123 2.59 11.31 -0.80
C ASP A 123 1.45 10.26 -0.75
N GLY A 124 1.79 8.98 -0.88
CA GLY A 124 0.80 7.90 -0.83
C GLY A 124 -0.04 7.88 0.45
N MET A 125 0.58 8.13 1.61
CA MET A 125 -0.15 8.20 2.88
C MET A 125 -1.00 9.46 2.99
N GLY A 126 -0.54 10.57 2.43
CA GLY A 126 -1.33 11.79 2.27
C GLY A 126 -2.56 11.55 1.41
N LEU A 127 -2.42 10.81 0.30
CA LEU A 127 -3.54 10.43 -0.56
C LEU A 127 -4.54 9.55 0.20
N ILE A 128 -4.08 8.53 0.94
CA ILE A 128 -4.97 7.70 1.77
C ILE A 128 -5.72 8.54 2.80
N SER A 129 -5.04 9.50 3.45
CA SER A 129 -5.68 10.41 4.39
C SER A 129 -6.78 11.24 3.71
N THR A 130 -6.52 11.78 2.51
CA THR A 130 -7.53 12.49 1.71
C THR A 130 -8.73 11.60 1.39
N LEU A 131 -8.48 10.35 0.97
CA LEU A 131 -9.56 9.40 0.67
C LEU A 131 -10.40 9.08 1.91
N HIS A 132 -9.78 8.91 3.07
CA HIS A 132 -10.51 8.68 4.32
C HIS A 132 -11.34 9.91 4.72
N THR A 133 -10.80 11.12 4.58
CA THR A 133 -11.55 12.34 4.85
C THR A 133 -12.78 12.46 3.94
N LEU A 134 -12.63 12.12 2.65
CA LEU A 134 -13.71 12.29 1.66
C LEU A 134 -14.70 11.12 1.64
N PHE A 135 -14.24 9.90 1.89
CA PHE A 135 -15.00 8.68 1.62
C PHE A 135 -15.04 7.67 2.78
N GLY A 136 -14.30 7.88 3.86
CA GLY A 136 -14.11 6.87 4.91
C GLY A 136 -14.50 7.27 6.33
N GLY A 137 -15.03 8.50 6.52
CA GLY A 137 -15.31 9.03 7.86
C GLY A 137 -14.08 9.57 8.59
N ALA A 138 -14.29 10.22 9.75
CA ALA A 138 -13.37 11.18 10.37
C ALA A 138 -12.08 10.63 11.02
N THR A 139 -11.80 9.33 10.97
CA THR A 139 -10.62 8.78 11.67
C THR A 139 -9.41 8.67 10.73
N PRO A 140 -8.28 9.35 11.03
CA PRO A 140 -7.09 9.27 10.20
C PRO A 140 -6.48 7.86 10.23
N PRO A 141 -5.77 7.44 9.16
CA PRO A 141 -5.09 6.15 9.12
C PRO A 141 -3.99 6.07 10.17
N ALA A 142 -3.78 4.88 10.73
CA ALA A 142 -2.68 4.63 11.65
C ALA A 142 -1.32 4.81 10.95
N VAL A 143 -0.37 5.42 11.64
CA VAL A 143 1.00 5.66 11.15
C VAL A 143 1.99 4.98 12.07
N ARG A 144 3.00 4.33 11.49
CA ARG A 144 4.08 3.71 12.27
C ARG A 144 4.76 4.72 13.18
N ALA A 145 5.02 4.33 14.41
CA ALA A 145 5.76 5.15 15.35
C ALA A 145 7.20 5.38 14.85
N VAL A 146 7.64 6.64 14.91
CA VAL A 146 9.01 7.05 14.61
C VAL A 146 9.71 7.24 15.95
N ALA A 147 10.57 6.29 16.36
CA ALA A 147 11.28 6.35 17.63
C ALA A 147 12.44 7.35 17.59
N ARG A 148 12.93 7.75 18.78
CA ARG A 148 14.15 8.56 18.89
C ARG A 148 15.34 7.78 18.32
N PRO A 149 16.13 8.36 17.41
CA PRO A 149 17.22 7.66 16.76
C PRO A 149 18.40 7.43 17.73
N THR A 150 19.08 6.30 17.55
CA THR A 150 20.34 6.00 18.24
C THR A 150 21.54 6.38 17.35
N PRO A 151 22.74 6.65 17.93
CA PRO A 151 23.95 6.89 17.12
C PRO A 151 24.23 5.78 16.09
N GLY A 152 24.02 4.52 16.47
CA GLY A 152 24.15 3.40 15.57
C GLY A 152 23.13 3.39 14.43
N ALA A 153 21.92 3.92 14.63
CA ALA A 153 20.92 4.06 13.59
C ALA A 153 21.34 5.10 12.55
N TYR A 154 21.90 6.24 12.96
CA TYR A 154 22.45 7.25 12.06
C TYR A 154 23.58 6.66 11.19
N LEU A 155 24.55 5.94 11.79
CA LEU A 155 25.67 5.35 11.06
C LEU A 155 25.17 4.33 10.02
N ARG A 156 24.24 3.45 10.40
CA ARG A 156 23.63 2.47 9.47
C ARG A 156 22.90 3.16 8.32
N THR A 157 22.15 4.23 8.61
CA THR A 157 21.43 5.01 7.61
C THR A 157 22.38 5.67 6.62
N LEU A 158 23.44 6.33 7.11
CA LEU A 158 24.45 6.97 6.27
C LEU A 158 25.17 5.94 5.39
N ARG A 159 25.61 4.81 5.96
CA ARG A 159 26.25 3.73 5.18
C ARG A 159 25.31 3.17 4.12
N GLY A 160 24.03 2.95 4.45
CA GLY A 160 23.03 2.49 3.49
C GLY A 160 22.80 3.49 2.35
N THR A 161 22.76 4.78 2.65
CA THR A 161 22.64 5.84 1.63
C THR A 161 23.86 5.90 0.75
N LEU A 162 25.08 5.87 1.31
CA LEU A 162 26.33 5.86 0.54
C LEU A 162 26.43 4.62 -0.35
N SER A 163 26.08 3.44 0.16
CA SER A 163 26.04 2.21 -0.64
C SER A 163 25.04 2.30 -1.78
N ALA A 164 23.86 2.90 -1.55
CA ALA A 164 22.87 3.12 -2.59
C ALA A 164 23.30 4.15 -3.64
N CYS A 165 24.20 5.06 -3.28
CA CYS A 165 24.81 6.00 -4.21
C CYS A 165 25.92 5.34 -5.08
N ALA A 166 26.33 4.11 -4.79
CA ALA A 166 27.29 3.40 -5.63
C ALA A 166 26.69 3.16 -7.03
N ALA A 167 27.46 3.48 -8.06
CA ALA A 167 27.02 3.29 -9.43
C ALA A 167 26.89 1.79 -9.77
N ASN A 168 25.85 1.46 -10.50
CA ASN A 168 25.70 0.19 -11.18
C ASN A 168 25.12 0.45 -12.58
N ASN A 169 25.37 -0.41 -13.52
CA ASN A 169 24.94 -0.23 -14.90
C ASN A 169 23.90 -1.27 -15.36
N VAL A 170 23.22 -1.91 -14.43
CA VAL A 170 22.26 -2.96 -14.76
C VAL A 170 21.13 -2.43 -15.64
N TRP A 171 20.61 -1.25 -15.31
CA TRP A 171 19.51 -0.63 -16.04
C TRP A 171 19.95 0.32 -17.18
N ASN A 172 21.23 0.64 -17.27
CA ASN A 172 21.74 1.56 -18.27
C ASN A 172 22.26 0.80 -19.48
N ASP A 173 21.64 1.00 -20.62
CA ASP A 173 22.11 0.51 -21.92
C ASP A 173 22.21 1.68 -22.88
N PRO A 174 23.43 2.13 -23.23
CA PRO A 174 23.62 3.22 -24.18
C PRO A 174 23.01 2.97 -25.56
N ALA A 175 22.82 1.70 -25.94
CA ALA A 175 22.17 1.32 -27.18
C ALA A 175 20.64 1.47 -27.13
N ARG A 176 20.06 1.62 -25.94
CA ARG A 176 18.63 1.71 -25.67
C ARG A 176 18.35 2.80 -24.64
N PRO A 177 18.59 4.07 -24.97
CA PRO A 177 18.32 5.17 -24.05
C PRO A 177 16.81 5.24 -23.75
N LEU A 178 16.47 5.57 -22.51
CA LEU A 178 15.09 5.82 -22.13
C LEU A 178 14.56 7.05 -22.89
N ASP A 179 13.40 6.95 -23.50
CA ASP A 179 12.79 8.00 -24.30
C ASP A 179 11.66 8.77 -23.60
N GLY A 180 11.20 8.25 -22.46
CA GLY A 180 10.09 8.81 -21.70
C GLY A 180 8.71 8.47 -22.24
N THR A 181 8.61 7.67 -23.30
CA THR A 181 7.34 7.12 -23.78
C THR A 181 6.85 6.09 -22.79
N ARG A 182 5.57 6.19 -22.37
CA ARG A 182 5.04 5.40 -21.26
C ARG A 182 4.11 4.31 -21.73
N ALA A 183 4.31 3.12 -21.20
CA ALA A 183 3.32 2.06 -21.16
C ALA A 183 2.75 1.97 -19.73
N VAL A 184 1.41 1.84 -19.62
CA VAL A 184 0.72 1.73 -18.34
C VAL A 184 -0.18 0.53 -18.35
N ASN A 185 0.07 -0.39 -17.43
CA ASN A 185 -0.71 -1.61 -17.27
C ASN A 185 -0.98 -1.88 -15.79
N TRP A 186 -1.99 -2.70 -15.51
CA TRP A 186 -2.37 -3.08 -14.16
C TRP A 186 -2.47 -4.58 -14.04
N ALA A 187 -2.11 -5.09 -12.85
CA ALA A 187 -2.42 -6.44 -12.41
C ALA A 187 -3.29 -6.37 -11.15
N HIS A 188 -4.21 -7.31 -11.02
CA HIS A 188 -5.08 -7.44 -9.86
C HIS A 188 -5.03 -8.87 -9.36
N LEU A 189 -4.86 -9.04 -8.05
CA LEU A 189 -4.80 -10.36 -7.44
C LEU A 189 -5.41 -10.35 -6.03
N PRO A 190 -5.91 -11.50 -5.56
CA PRO A 190 -6.36 -11.60 -4.18
C PRO A 190 -5.22 -11.28 -3.22
N THR A 191 -5.44 -10.34 -2.28
CA THR A 191 -4.41 -9.91 -1.31
C THR A 191 -3.83 -11.09 -0.54
N GLN A 192 -4.65 -12.12 -0.27
CA GLN A 192 -4.22 -13.32 0.44
C GLN A 192 -3.11 -14.10 -0.29
N ARG A 193 -3.01 -14.01 -1.63
CA ARG A 193 -1.90 -14.62 -2.39
C ARG A 193 -0.54 -14.02 -2.04
N LEU A 194 -0.49 -12.77 -1.67
CA LEU A 194 0.72 -12.10 -1.18
C LEU A 194 0.85 -12.28 0.34
N ARG A 195 -0.22 -11.97 1.07
CA ARG A 195 -0.22 -11.92 2.53
C ARG A 195 0.06 -13.28 3.16
N GLY A 196 -0.56 -14.36 2.68
CA GLY A 196 -0.45 -15.69 3.26
C GLY A 196 1.00 -16.17 3.35
N PRO A 197 1.73 -16.31 2.22
CA PRO A 197 3.13 -16.74 2.22
C PRO A 197 4.06 -15.81 3.02
N ALA A 198 3.84 -14.49 2.96
CA ALA A 198 4.63 -13.52 3.69
C ALA A 198 4.48 -13.69 5.20
N THR A 199 3.24 -13.77 5.70
CA THR A 199 2.95 -13.92 7.14
C THR A 199 3.54 -15.21 7.70
N GLN A 200 3.46 -16.33 6.98
CA GLN A 200 4.06 -17.60 7.39
C GLN A 200 5.57 -17.52 7.62
N ARG A 201 6.24 -16.53 7.00
CA ARG A 201 7.69 -16.31 7.13
C ARG A 201 8.06 -15.08 7.96
N GLY A 202 7.09 -14.47 8.64
CA GLY A 202 7.31 -13.28 9.46
C GLY A 202 7.54 -12.00 8.64
N GLY A 203 7.12 -12.00 7.37
CA GLY A 203 7.09 -10.84 6.48
C GLY A 203 5.71 -10.19 6.40
N ASP A 204 5.59 -9.12 5.63
CA ASP A 204 4.33 -8.45 5.32
C ASP A 204 4.00 -8.51 3.81
N THR A 205 2.83 -7.98 3.45
CA THR A 205 2.35 -7.99 2.06
C THR A 205 3.28 -7.23 1.11
N ASN A 206 3.96 -6.19 1.59
CA ASN A 206 4.95 -5.48 0.78
C ASN A 206 6.18 -6.35 0.47
N ASP A 207 6.60 -7.21 1.41
CA ASP A 207 7.71 -8.15 1.16
C ASP A 207 7.35 -9.14 0.05
N ALA A 208 6.13 -9.70 0.12
CA ALA A 208 5.64 -10.59 -0.94
C ALA A 208 5.49 -9.87 -2.28
N PHE A 209 4.97 -8.64 -2.29
CA PHE A 209 4.90 -7.81 -3.49
C PHE A 209 6.29 -7.66 -4.14
N LEU A 210 7.32 -7.32 -3.36
CA LEU A 210 8.70 -7.19 -3.88
C LEU A 210 9.29 -8.53 -4.31
N ALA A 211 8.96 -9.63 -3.63
CA ALA A 211 9.43 -10.97 -4.01
C ALA A 211 8.80 -11.46 -5.33
N VAL A 212 7.51 -11.21 -5.53
CA VAL A 212 6.79 -11.49 -6.78
C VAL A 212 7.34 -10.62 -7.90
N LEU A 213 7.53 -9.33 -7.65
CA LEU A 213 8.16 -8.41 -8.61
C LEU A 213 9.57 -8.89 -9.01
N SER A 214 10.34 -9.44 -8.06
CA SER A 214 11.66 -10.03 -8.37
C SER A 214 11.56 -11.22 -9.33
N GLY A 215 10.53 -12.05 -9.20
CA GLY A 215 10.23 -13.15 -10.11
C GLY A 215 9.89 -12.66 -11.52
N ALA A 216 8.97 -11.71 -11.61
CA ALA A 216 8.57 -11.09 -12.88
C ALA A 216 9.77 -10.45 -13.62
N LEU A 217 10.59 -9.68 -12.90
CA LEU A 217 11.80 -9.06 -13.46
C LEU A 217 12.86 -10.08 -13.86
N ARG A 218 12.96 -11.19 -13.14
CA ARG A 218 13.84 -12.31 -13.50
C ARG A 218 13.44 -12.90 -14.85
N THR A 219 12.15 -13.22 -15.03
CA THR A 219 11.63 -13.75 -16.30
C THR A 219 11.82 -12.73 -17.43
N TRP A 220 11.41 -11.48 -17.22
CA TRP A 220 11.62 -10.42 -18.20
C TRP A 220 13.10 -10.26 -18.60
N SER A 221 14.02 -10.32 -17.63
CA SER A 221 15.45 -10.16 -17.90
C SER A 221 16.00 -11.32 -18.75
N ALA A 222 15.53 -12.55 -18.54
CA ALA A 222 15.95 -13.71 -19.30
C ALA A 222 15.61 -13.54 -20.80
N ASP A 223 14.46 -12.97 -21.11
CA ASP A 223 13.97 -12.86 -22.49
C ASP A 223 14.41 -11.56 -23.18
N HIS A 224 14.56 -10.47 -22.44
CA HIS A 224 14.69 -9.13 -23.03
C HIS A 224 15.86 -8.30 -22.54
N TRP A 225 16.47 -8.65 -21.37
CA TRP A 225 17.46 -7.79 -20.73
C TRP A 225 18.70 -8.56 -20.22
N PRO A 226 19.64 -8.96 -21.11
CA PRO A 226 20.79 -9.79 -20.75
C PRO A 226 21.65 -9.21 -19.60
N ARG A 227 21.66 -7.88 -19.45
CA ARG A 227 22.40 -7.21 -18.35
C ARG A 227 21.84 -7.54 -16.96
N GLY A 228 20.57 -7.94 -16.85
CA GLY A 228 19.89 -8.30 -15.62
C GLY A 228 19.95 -9.79 -15.28
N VAL A 229 20.31 -10.65 -16.23
CA VAL A 229 20.30 -12.11 -16.05
C VAL A 229 21.28 -12.52 -14.94
N GLY A 230 20.77 -13.30 -13.98
CA GLY A 230 21.58 -13.79 -12.84
C GLY A 230 22.07 -12.70 -11.90
N ARG A 231 21.48 -11.50 -11.94
CA ARG A 231 21.87 -10.36 -11.09
C ARG A 231 20.72 -9.91 -10.21
N ARG A 232 21.05 -9.37 -9.04
CA ARG A 232 20.11 -8.59 -8.23
C ARG A 232 19.84 -7.26 -8.91
N LEU A 233 18.57 -6.88 -8.99
CA LEU A 233 18.20 -5.62 -9.61
C LEU A 233 17.91 -4.55 -8.54
N PRO A 234 18.58 -3.38 -8.62
CA PRO A 234 18.38 -2.32 -7.62
C PRO A 234 17.02 -1.66 -7.81
N ALA A 235 16.29 -1.53 -6.72
CA ALA A 235 15.03 -0.79 -6.62
C ALA A 235 15.07 0.20 -5.47
N LEU A 236 14.29 1.27 -5.57
CA LEU A 236 14.03 2.21 -4.49
C LEU A 236 12.61 1.99 -3.99
N THR A 237 12.47 1.56 -2.74
CA THR A 237 11.19 1.45 -2.07
C THR A 237 10.90 2.73 -1.30
N MET A 238 9.66 3.22 -1.39
CA MET A 238 9.21 4.37 -0.62
C MET A 238 8.97 3.98 0.83
N VAL A 239 9.48 4.78 1.75
CA VAL A 239 9.32 4.60 3.20
C VAL A 239 8.63 5.83 3.78
N ASN A 240 7.50 5.61 4.45
CA ASN A 240 6.78 6.66 5.13
C ASN A 240 7.51 7.10 6.41
N LEU A 241 7.77 8.40 6.54
CA LEU A 241 8.37 9.02 7.72
C LEU A 241 7.38 9.95 8.45
N ARG A 242 6.11 9.92 8.09
CA ARG A 242 5.05 10.73 8.66
C ARG A 242 4.78 10.29 10.10
N ARG A 243 4.61 11.24 11.00
CA ARG A 243 4.14 11.00 12.36
C ARG A 243 2.62 11.07 12.41
N ALA A 244 2.01 10.55 13.45
CA ALA A 244 0.54 10.51 13.58
C ALA A 244 -0.09 11.90 13.51
N GLU A 245 0.51 12.88 14.17
CA GLU A 245 0.07 14.29 14.19
C GLU A 245 0.23 15.00 12.82
N GLU A 246 0.96 14.40 11.90
CA GLU A 246 1.23 14.97 10.57
C GLU A 246 0.34 14.37 9.47
N ASN A 247 -0.64 13.52 9.80
CA ASN A 247 -1.49 12.85 8.82
C ASN A 247 -2.18 13.81 7.84
N GLN A 248 -2.67 14.94 8.35
CA GLN A 248 -3.33 15.96 7.53
C GLN A 248 -2.35 16.98 6.94
N ARG A 249 -1.05 16.91 7.27
CA ARG A 249 -0.07 17.86 6.75
C ARG A 249 0.13 17.67 5.25
N PRO A 250 -0.02 18.72 4.42
CA PRO A 250 0.34 18.66 3.00
C PRO A 250 1.82 18.44 2.79
N GLY A 251 2.17 17.92 1.61
CA GLY A 251 3.55 17.66 1.20
C GLY A 251 4.01 16.22 1.42
N ASN A 252 5.26 15.96 1.08
CA ASN A 252 5.87 14.65 1.12
C ASN A 252 6.66 14.44 2.40
N LEU A 253 6.33 13.40 3.14
CA LEU A 253 7.04 12.96 4.33
C LEU A 253 7.52 11.51 4.15
N ILE A 254 8.17 11.27 3.02
CA ILE A 254 8.71 9.98 2.60
C ILE A 254 10.20 10.07 2.32
N THR A 255 10.88 8.94 2.36
CA THR A 255 12.25 8.76 1.90
C THR A 255 12.36 7.52 1.02
N PHE A 256 13.54 7.33 0.43
CA PHE A 256 13.86 6.15 -0.37
C PHE A 256 14.67 5.16 0.45
N ALA A 257 14.30 3.88 0.38
CA ALA A 257 15.12 2.80 0.87
C ALA A 257 15.56 1.92 -0.31
N PRO A 258 16.87 1.78 -0.54
CA PRO A 258 17.36 0.90 -1.59
C PRO A 258 17.14 -0.56 -1.19
N VAL A 259 16.59 -1.35 -2.12
CA VAL A 259 16.38 -2.79 -1.98
C VAL A 259 16.97 -3.46 -3.21
N ALA A 260 17.88 -4.40 -3.00
CA ALA A 260 18.39 -5.25 -4.08
C ALA A 260 17.44 -6.42 -4.27
N LEU A 261 16.59 -6.33 -5.29
CA LEU A 261 15.62 -7.37 -5.63
C LEU A 261 16.33 -8.64 -6.05
N PRO A 262 16.04 -9.80 -5.44
CA PRO A 262 16.76 -11.07 -5.67
C PRO A 262 16.35 -11.78 -6.98
N CYS A 263 16.47 -11.09 -8.11
CA CYS A 263 16.16 -11.62 -9.44
C CYS A 263 17.15 -12.70 -9.89
N ASP A 264 18.26 -12.85 -9.18
CA ASP A 264 19.26 -13.92 -9.35
C ASP A 264 18.78 -15.29 -8.83
N ASP A 265 17.76 -15.33 -7.98
CA ASP A 265 17.29 -16.55 -7.34
C ASP A 265 16.10 -17.17 -8.09
N PRO A 266 16.18 -18.44 -8.54
CA PRO A 266 15.08 -19.10 -9.25
C PRO A 266 13.90 -19.48 -8.34
N SER A 267 14.14 -19.68 -7.02
CA SER A 267 13.10 -20.10 -6.07
C SER A 267 12.28 -18.91 -5.58
N ALA A 268 10.97 -18.94 -5.79
CA ALA A 268 10.05 -17.93 -5.28
C ALA A 268 10.13 -17.80 -3.75
N ASP A 269 10.29 -18.92 -3.09
CA ASP A 269 10.39 -19.05 -1.65
C ASP A 269 11.67 -18.42 -1.08
N ASN A 270 12.81 -18.67 -1.72
CA ASN A 270 14.07 -18.02 -1.38
C ASN A 270 14.03 -16.51 -1.67
N ARG A 271 13.42 -16.10 -2.80
CA ARG A 271 13.22 -14.68 -3.10
C ARG A 271 12.47 -13.97 -1.97
N LEU A 272 11.38 -14.57 -1.46
CA LEU A 272 10.63 -14.01 -0.35
C LEU A 272 11.47 -13.89 0.92
N GLY A 273 12.20 -14.93 1.31
CA GLY A 273 13.08 -14.90 2.48
C GLY A 273 14.16 -13.81 2.40
N ARG A 274 14.78 -13.67 1.23
CA ARG A 274 15.80 -12.63 0.97
C ARG A 274 15.22 -11.21 0.97
N VAL A 275 14.01 -11.02 0.47
CA VAL A 275 13.32 -9.72 0.54
C VAL A 275 12.99 -9.36 1.97
N ILE A 276 12.41 -10.28 2.75
CA ILE A 276 12.10 -10.06 4.18
C ILE A 276 13.36 -9.60 4.94
N GLU A 277 14.48 -10.24 4.70
CA GLU A 277 15.76 -9.85 5.33
C GLU A 277 16.21 -8.45 4.87
N ALA A 278 16.14 -8.15 3.57
CA ALA A 278 16.54 -6.87 3.01
C ALA A 278 15.67 -5.70 3.52
N THR A 279 14.37 -5.93 3.69
CA THR A 279 13.42 -4.90 4.16
C THR A 279 13.34 -4.76 5.67
N ARG A 280 13.84 -5.74 6.45
CA ARG A 280 13.80 -5.71 7.92
C ARG A 280 14.29 -4.37 8.48
N SER A 281 15.37 -3.86 7.95
CA SER A 281 15.97 -2.60 8.41
C SER A 281 15.15 -1.36 8.07
N THR A 282 14.26 -1.42 7.07
CA THR A 282 13.37 -0.31 6.71
C THR A 282 12.14 -0.23 7.61
N LYS A 283 11.92 -1.25 8.44
CA LYS A 283 10.83 -1.36 9.41
C LYS A 283 11.27 -1.02 10.83
N ASP A 284 12.58 -0.84 11.06
CA ASP A 284 13.17 -0.50 12.35
C ASP A 284 12.85 0.95 12.75
N ALA A 285 12.13 1.13 13.86
CA ALA A 285 11.64 2.43 14.32
C ALA A 285 12.77 3.44 14.60
N ALA A 286 13.93 3.00 15.13
CA ALA A 286 15.07 3.87 15.37
C ALA A 286 15.74 4.32 14.06
N ARG A 287 15.77 3.45 13.06
CA ARG A 287 16.25 3.81 11.72
C ARG A 287 15.30 4.79 11.03
N LEU A 288 13.99 4.57 11.13
CA LEU A 288 12.99 5.54 10.64
C LEU A 288 13.19 6.90 11.30
N GLY A 289 13.45 6.92 12.62
CA GLY A 289 13.79 8.13 13.36
C GLY A 289 15.06 8.83 12.85
N ALA A 290 16.12 8.05 12.55
CA ALA A 290 17.35 8.60 11.99
C ALA A 290 17.13 9.16 10.56
N MET A 291 16.40 8.45 9.72
CA MET A 291 16.03 8.94 8.37
C MET A 291 15.23 10.25 8.47
N ARG A 292 14.26 10.31 9.37
CA ARG A 292 13.45 11.52 9.59
C ARG A 292 14.29 12.68 10.07
N SER A 293 15.15 12.49 11.06
CA SER A 293 16.03 13.52 11.56
C SER A 293 17.01 14.03 10.49
N LEU A 294 17.58 13.13 9.69
CA LEU A 294 18.43 13.51 8.58
C LEU A 294 17.65 14.32 7.52
N MET A 295 16.42 13.93 7.22
CA MET A 295 15.56 14.67 6.29
C MET A 295 15.26 16.08 6.83
N ASP A 296 14.93 16.22 8.12
CA ASP A 296 14.61 17.50 8.74
C ASP A 296 15.85 18.43 8.83
N LEU A 297 17.05 17.88 9.00
CA LEU A 297 18.31 18.62 9.11
C LEU A 297 18.96 18.90 7.75
N THR A 298 18.60 18.15 6.70
CA THR A 298 19.23 18.30 5.38
C THR A 298 18.59 19.45 4.61
N PRO A 299 19.37 20.47 4.15
CA PRO A 299 18.85 21.53 3.32
C PRO A 299 18.16 20.97 2.05
N ASN A 300 17.03 21.52 1.68
CA ASN A 300 16.23 21.07 0.52
C ASN A 300 17.03 20.89 -0.76
N ARG A 301 18.02 21.78 -1.02
CA ARG A 301 18.90 21.69 -2.20
C ARG A 301 19.77 20.44 -2.19
N VAL A 302 20.31 20.07 -1.03
CA VAL A 302 21.15 18.87 -0.84
C VAL A 302 20.28 17.62 -0.96
N PHE A 303 19.13 17.61 -0.29
CA PHE A 303 18.16 16.51 -0.39
C PHE A 303 17.73 16.27 -1.85
N HIS A 304 17.38 17.34 -2.57
CA HIS A 304 16.97 17.22 -3.97
C HIS A 304 18.09 16.65 -4.86
N ARG A 305 19.34 17.11 -4.69
CA ARG A 305 20.49 16.58 -5.43
C ARG A 305 20.72 15.10 -5.13
N ALA A 306 20.65 14.70 -3.86
CA ALA A 306 20.80 13.31 -3.46
C ALA A 306 19.68 12.43 -4.03
N ALA A 307 18.43 12.89 -3.96
CA ALA A 307 17.29 12.19 -4.54
C ALA A 307 17.42 12.03 -6.06
N THR A 308 17.79 13.09 -6.77
CA THR A 308 18.04 13.05 -8.22
C THR A 308 19.13 12.06 -8.58
N LEU A 309 20.23 12.04 -7.81
CA LEU A 309 21.33 11.10 -8.03
C LEU A 309 20.91 9.64 -7.80
N LEU A 310 20.13 9.37 -6.74
CA LEU A 310 19.64 8.03 -6.43
C LEU A 310 18.66 7.48 -7.49
N THR A 311 17.94 8.37 -8.16
CA THR A 311 16.93 8.01 -9.15
C THR A 311 17.45 7.94 -10.59
N THR A 312 18.76 7.87 -10.79
CA THR A 312 19.36 7.68 -12.12
C THR A 312 19.44 6.19 -12.48
N PRO A 313 19.36 5.82 -13.77
CA PRO A 313 19.50 4.43 -14.23
C PRO A 313 20.80 3.76 -13.80
N ASP A 314 21.85 4.55 -13.61
CA ASP A 314 23.17 4.08 -13.19
C ASP A 314 23.23 3.64 -11.72
N ARG A 315 22.15 3.83 -10.95
CA ARG A 315 22.17 3.57 -9.50
C ARG A 315 21.02 2.68 -9.06
N ALA A 316 19.81 3.22 -9.05
CA ALA A 316 18.64 2.45 -8.64
C ALA A 316 17.46 2.92 -9.50
N ALA A 317 17.15 2.14 -10.49
CA ALA A 317 16.41 2.65 -11.63
C ALA A 317 14.91 2.44 -11.55
N ILE A 318 14.42 1.53 -10.72
CA ILE A 318 12.98 1.38 -10.53
C ILE A 318 12.55 1.88 -9.15
N THR A 319 11.43 2.55 -9.11
CA THR A 319 10.77 2.92 -7.86
C THR A 319 9.61 2.00 -7.58
N THR A 320 9.47 1.62 -6.32
CA THR A 320 8.36 0.79 -5.85
C THR A 320 7.68 1.47 -4.66
N SER A 321 6.36 1.37 -4.60
CA SER A 321 5.57 1.84 -3.47
C SER A 321 4.46 0.84 -3.18
N TYR A 322 4.20 0.60 -1.91
CA TYR A 322 3.09 -0.21 -1.46
C TYR A 322 2.31 0.56 -0.40
N VAL A 323 1.00 0.61 -0.55
CA VAL A 323 0.06 1.19 0.41
C VAL A 323 -1.08 0.22 0.68
N ALA A 324 -1.69 0.30 1.85
CA ALA A 324 -2.89 -0.45 2.19
C ALA A 324 -3.95 0.47 2.78
N ILE A 325 -5.18 0.31 2.32
CA ILE A 325 -6.35 1.00 2.83
C ILE A 325 -7.13 -0.03 3.63
N HIS A 326 -7.09 0.10 4.96
CA HIS A 326 -7.64 -0.90 5.88
C HIS A 326 -9.11 -0.69 6.23
N ARG A 327 -9.65 0.50 5.95
CA ARG A 327 -11.02 0.85 6.30
C ARG A 327 -11.88 0.97 5.06
N PRO A 328 -13.15 0.55 5.13
CA PRO A 328 -14.08 0.70 4.02
C PRO A 328 -14.22 2.17 3.59
N LEU A 329 -14.30 2.38 2.29
CA LEU A 329 -14.58 3.67 1.68
C LEU A 329 -15.95 3.61 1.02
N HIS A 330 -16.70 4.72 1.06
CA HIS A 330 -18.00 4.81 0.43
C HIS A 330 -18.32 6.26 0.04
N TYR A 331 -19.11 6.44 -1.00
CA TYR A 331 -19.72 7.72 -1.35
C TYR A 331 -21.23 7.63 -1.08
N GLY A 332 -21.68 8.32 -0.03
CA GLY A 332 -23.05 8.15 0.44
C GLY A 332 -23.30 6.67 0.82
N ARG A 333 -24.29 6.05 0.15
CA ARG A 333 -24.60 4.61 0.32
C ARG A 333 -23.84 3.67 -0.63
N HIS A 334 -23.03 4.22 -1.53
CA HIS A 334 -22.32 3.45 -2.56
C HIS A 334 -20.96 3.00 -2.02
N PRO A 335 -20.75 1.71 -1.78
CA PRO A 335 -19.48 1.22 -1.30
C PRO A 335 -18.44 1.28 -2.42
N VAL A 336 -17.20 1.59 -2.05
CA VAL A 336 -16.04 1.35 -2.90
C VAL A 336 -15.73 -0.14 -2.86
N THR A 337 -15.77 -0.79 -4.01
CA THR A 337 -15.51 -2.23 -4.12
C THR A 337 -14.05 -2.53 -4.41
N HIS A 338 -13.38 -1.64 -5.13
CA HIS A 338 -12.02 -1.83 -5.61
C HIS A 338 -11.28 -0.49 -5.69
N VAL A 339 -9.98 -0.49 -5.38
CA VAL A 339 -9.10 0.68 -5.51
C VAL A 339 -7.94 0.34 -6.43
N GLN A 340 -7.79 1.09 -7.51
CA GLN A 340 -6.75 0.91 -8.51
C GLN A 340 -5.80 2.10 -8.47
N PRO A 341 -4.54 1.92 -8.03
CA PRO A 341 -3.58 3.00 -7.96
C PRO A 341 -3.02 3.34 -9.33
N PHE A 342 -2.49 4.54 -9.47
CA PHE A 342 -1.61 4.92 -10.58
C PHE A 342 -0.57 5.95 -10.15
N ASN A 343 0.52 6.00 -10.91
CA ASN A 343 1.64 6.87 -10.62
C ASN A 343 2.22 7.44 -11.93
N TRP A 344 3.16 8.36 -11.84
CA TRP A 344 3.94 8.82 -12.97
C TRP A 344 5.24 8.02 -13.10
N LEU A 345 5.85 8.08 -14.27
CA LEU A 345 7.21 7.60 -14.47
C LEU A 345 8.18 8.76 -14.25
N PRO A 346 9.05 8.72 -13.23
CA PRO A 346 10.08 9.73 -13.06
C PRO A 346 11.01 9.76 -14.27
N ARG A 347 11.53 10.93 -14.57
CA ARG A 347 12.45 11.11 -15.69
C ARG A 347 13.69 10.24 -15.51
N ASN A 348 14.14 9.61 -16.58
CA ASN A 348 15.28 8.68 -16.61
C ASN A 348 15.12 7.43 -15.72
N GLN A 349 13.89 7.01 -15.45
CA GLN A 349 13.63 5.72 -14.79
C GLN A 349 12.96 4.76 -15.76
N PRO A 350 13.36 3.48 -15.79
CA PRO A 350 12.75 2.47 -16.64
C PRO A 350 11.36 2.04 -16.16
N ALA A 351 11.08 2.09 -14.86
CA ALA A 351 9.79 1.73 -14.31
C ALA A 351 9.48 2.40 -12.97
N SER A 352 8.21 2.69 -12.75
CA SER A 352 7.61 3.08 -11.48
C SER A 352 6.42 2.17 -11.19
N ILE A 353 6.45 1.46 -10.06
CA ILE A 353 5.48 0.41 -9.75
C ILE A 353 4.83 0.75 -8.41
N VAL A 354 3.50 0.86 -8.40
CA VAL A 354 2.75 1.15 -7.18
C VAL A 354 1.69 0.09 -6.94
N ALA A 355 1.66 -0.45 -5.73
CA ALA A 355 0.66 -1.41 -5.28
C ALA A 355 -0.24 -0.79 -4.22
N CYS A 356 -1.53 -1.12 -4.27
CA CYS A 356 -2.52 -0.75 -3.28
C CYS A 356 -3.35 -1.97 -2.91
N SER A 357 -3.40 -2.31 -1.63
CA SER A 357 -4.34 -3.30 -1.10
C SER A 357 -5.56 -2.60 -0.53
N TYR A 358 -6.73 -3.05 -0.97
CA TYR A 358 -8.01 -2.60 -0.47
C TYR A 358 -8.99 -3.79 -0.46
N ASN A 359 -9.67 -4.00 0.66
CA ASN A 359 -10.46 -5.20 0.88
C ASN A 359 -9.61 -6.45 0.58
N ASP A 360 -10.14 -7.38 -0.19
CA ASP A 360 -9.46 -8.64 -0.54
C ASP A 360 -8.61 -8.55 -1.80
N THR A 361 -8.45 -7.36 -2.40
CA THR A 361 -7.74 -7.18 -3.67
C THR A 361 -6.51 -6.29 -3.52
N THR A 362 -5.40 -6.75 -4.07
CA THR A 362 -4.21 -5.93 -4.31
C THR A 362 -4.11 -5.60 -5.78
N SER A 363 -4.15 -4.31 -6.09
CA SER A 363 -3.97 -3.76 -7.44
C SER A 363 -2.58 -3.20 -7.57
N VAL A 364 -1.91 -3.53 -8.66
CA VAL A 364 -0.55 -3.06 -8.96
C VAL A 364 -0.55 -2.33 -10.30
N CYS A 365 -0.08 -1.10 -10.30
CA CYS A 365 0.14 -0.30 -11.51
C CYS A 365 1.60 -0.35 -11.91
N PHE A 366 1.84 -0.65 -13.16
CA PHE A 366 3.17 -0.66 -13.80
C PHE A 366 3.21 0.48 -14.80
N VAL A 367 4.02 1.49 -14.51
CA VAL A 367 4.35 2.55 -15.47
C VAL A 367 5.77 2.32 -15.93
N THR A 368 5.96 1.98 -17.19
CA THR A 368 7.24 1.55 -17.74
C THR A 368 7.64 2.42 -18.94
N ASP A 369 8.95 2.55 -19.18
CA ASP A 369 9.44 3.21 -20.38
C ASP A 369 9.35 2.25 -21.58
N ALA A 370 8.75 2.71 -22.68
CA ALA A 370 8.50 1.88 -23.85
C ALA A 370 9.77 1.56 -24.66
N ALA A 371 10.88 2.27 -24.42
CA ALA A 371 12.16 1.96 -25.03
C ALA A 371 12.74 0.62 -24.57
N LEU A 372 12.30 0.10 -23.40
CA LEU A 372 12.73 -1.19 -22.89
C LEU A 372 11.85 -2.31 -23.48
N PRO A 373 12.44 -3.24 -24.27
CA PRO A 373 11.67 -4.26 -24.95
C PRO A 373 10.95 -5.18 -23.96
N GLY A 374 9.69 -5.49 -24.21
CA GLY A 374 8.89 -6.41 -23.40
C GLY A 374 8.54 -5.94 -21.99
N LEU A 375 9.03 -4.77 -21.52
CA LEU A 375 8.77 -4.31 -20.16
C LEU A 375 7.29 -3.97 -19.93
N HIS A 376 6.54 -3.69 -20.99
CA HIS A 376 5.10 -3.47 -20.93
C HIS A 376 4.31 -4.71 -20.49
N SER A 377 4.85 -5.93 -20.65
CA SER A 377 4.23 -7.17 -20.19
C SER A 377 4.49 -7.50 -18.72
N LEU A 378 5.16 -6.60 -17.99
CA LEU A 378 5.53 -6.83 -16.59
C LEU A 378 4.31 -7.11 -15.67
N ALA A 379 3.13 -6.60 -16.01
CA ALA A 379 1.90 -6.88 -15.28
C ALA A 379 1.46 -8.35 -15.40
N GLU A 380 1.60 -8.95 -16.58
CA GLU A 380 1.32 -10.37 -16.85
C GLU A 380 2.34 -11.25 -16.12
N LEU A 381 3.63 -10.95 -16.31
CA LEU A 381 4.73 -11.66 -15.65
C LEU A 381 4.64 -11.58 -14.11
N PHE A 382 4.10 -10.48 -13.57
CA PHE A 382 3.86 -10.34 -12.15
C PHE A 382 2.75 -11.28 -11.67
N SER A 383 1.68 -11.43 -12.45
CA SER A 383 0.59 -12.34 -12.12
C SER A 383 1.07 -13.80 -12.14
N ASP A 384 1.87 -14.18 -13.13
CA ASP A 384 2.47 -15.51 -13.22
C ASP A 384 3.43 -15.79 -12.05
N ALA A 385 4.28 -14.83 -11.71
CA ALA A 385 5.19 -14.96 -10.57
C ALA A 385 4.46 -15.03 -9.21
N ALA A 386 3.26 -14.47 -9.11
CA ALA A 386 2.42 -14.61 -7.92
C ALA A 386 1.82 -16.01 -7.77
N GLU A 387 1.58 -16.70 -8.87
CA GLU A 387 1.20 -18.12 -8.86
C GLU A 387 2.32 -19.02 -8.31
N GLU A 388 3.59 -18.72 -8.65
CA GLU A 388 4.74 -19.46 -8.13
C GLU A 388 4.92 -19.34 -6.61
N LEU A 389 4.49 -18.21 -6.02
CA LEU A 389 4.60 -17.98 -4.58
C LEU A 389 3.48 -18.68 -3.78
N ALA A 390 2.40 -19.10 -4.45
CA ALA A 390 1.34 -19.83 -3.80
C ALA A 390 1.88 -21.13 -3.20
N PRO A 391 1.47 -21.53 -1.97
CA PRO A 391 1.90 -22.80 -1.40
C PRO A 391 1.51 -23.90 -2.38
N THR A 392 2.49 -24.65 -2.85
CA THR A 392 2.25 -25.86 -3.64
C THR A 392 1.26 -26.69 -2.83
N ARG A 393 0.11 -27.02 -3.39
CA ARG A 393 -0.79 -28.02 -2.79
C ARG A 393 0.00 -29.33 -2.72
N SER A 394 0.83 -29.47 -1.70
CA SER A 394 1.50 -30.72 -1.37
C SER A 394 0.38 -31.74 -1.18
N GLY A 395 0.37 -32.73 -2.06
CA GLY A 395 -0.50 -33.86 -2.17
C GLY A 395 -1.61 -33.97 -1.12
N GLN A 396 -2.84 -33.83 -1.55
CA GLN A 396 -3.91 -34.48 -0.80
C GLN A 396 -3.46 -35.91 -0.52
N PRO A 397 -3.35 -36.34 0.73
CA PRO A 397 -3.23 -37.79 1.02
C PRO A 397 -4.47 -38.42 0.41
N GLN A 398 -4.27 -39.29 -0.57
CA GLN A 398 -5.32 -40.13 -1.09
C GLN A 398 -5.96 -40.83 0.15
N PRO A 399 -7.26 -40.68 0.39
CA PRO A 399 -7.86 -41.38 1.54
C PRO A 399 -7.67 -42.88 1.35
N PRO A 400 -7.21 -43.58 2.38
CA PRO A 400 -7.08 -45.03 2.30
C PRO A 400 -8.46 -45.63 2.00
N THR A 401 -8.53 -46.43 0.95
CA THR A 401 -9.67 -47.28 0.62
C THR A 401 -9.93 -48.22 1.79
N ARG A 402 -10.95 -47.92 2.59
CA ARG A 402 -11.45 -48.82 3.61
C ARG A 402 -12.39 -49.86 2.97
N PRO A 403 -12.23 -51.14 3.29
CA PRO A 403 -13.24 -52.17 2.97
C PRO A 403 -14.52 -51.95 3.81
N GLY A 404 -15.63 -52.24 3.21
CA GLY A 404 -16.95 -52.01 3.75
C GLY A 404 -17.23 -52.62 5.12
N GLY A 405 -17.92 -51.85 5.95
CA GLY A 405 -18.56 -52.27 7.18
C GLY A 405 -19.86 -51.44 7.38
N PRO A 406 -20.88 -51.93 8.10
CA PRO A 406 -22.29 -51.64 7.89
C PRO A 406 -22.76 -50.27 8.40
N GLU A 407 -23.80 -49.77 7.73
CA GLU A 407 -24.58 -48.57 8.03
C GLU A 407 -24.90 -48.38 9.52
N ALA A 408 -24.43 -47.22 10.06
CA ALA A 408 -24.94 -46.68 11.29
C ALA A 408 -25.85 -45.48 11.01
N ARG A 409 -27.05 -45.53 11.55
CA ARG A 409 -28.17 -44.60 11.44
C ARG A 409 -27.73 -43.13 11.69
N ARG A 410 -28.13 -42.25 10.77
CA ARG A 410 -28.08 -40.79 10.93
C ARG A 410 -29.11 -40.35 11.98
N THR A 411 -28.62 -39.67 13.01
CA THR A 411 -29.45 -38.84 13.90
C THR A 411 -29.51 -37.44 13.29
N PRO A 412 -30.66 -36.75 13.28
CA PRO A 412 -30.75 -35.39 12.73
C PRO A 412 -30.04 -34.40 13.64
N PRO A 413 -29.52 -33.26 13.04
CA PRO A 413 -28.83 -32.25 13.82
C PRO A 413 -29.83 -31.51 14.73
N ALA A 414 -29.41 -31.29 15.96
CA ALA A 414 -30.13 -30.47 16.93
C ALA A 414 -30.13 -29.00 16.45
N GLU A 415 -31.29 -28.38 16.61
CA GLU A 415 -31.48 -26.93 16.43
C GLU A 415 -30.55 -26.18 17.39
N VAL A 416 -29.70 -25.30 16.83
CA VAL A 416 -28.87 -24.37 17.60
C VAL A 416 -29.76 -23.19 17.96
N SER A 417 -30.10 -23.09 19.23
CA SER A 417 -30.74 -21.90 19.80
C SER A 417 -29.77 -20.70 19.77
N GLU A 418 -30.25 -19.60 19.20
CA GLU A 418 -29.65 -18.27 19.30
C GLU A 418 -29.73 -17.82 20.77
N ASP A 419 -28.66 -17.98 21.52
CA ASP A 419 -28.30 -17.13 22.66
C ASP A 419 -26.84 -17.42 23.04
N THR A 420 -25.89 -16.73 22.38
CA THR A 420 -24.48 -16.83 22.71
C THR A 420 -23.95 -15.41 23.01
N SER A 421 -24.19 -15.01 24.25
CA SER A 421 -23.35 -14.00 24.89
C SER A 421 -21.91 -14.57 24.90
N ALA A 422 -21.04 -14.09 24.04
CA ALA A 422 -19.66 -14.56 23.94
C ALA A 422 -18.97 -14.34 25.29
N VAL A 423 -18.59 -15.39 25.96
CA VAL A 423 -17.81 -15.33 27.20
C VAL A 423 -16.40 -14.95 26.84
N VAL A 424 -15.98 -13.75 27.23
CA VAL A 424 -14.58 -13.29 27.06
C VAL A 424 -13.74 -13.98 28.12
N ASP A 425 -12.99 -15.00 27.71
CA ASP A 425 -12.07 -15.76 28.57
C ASP A 425 -10.64 -15.75 27.98
N PHE A 426 -9.72 -16.40 28.67
CA PHE A 426 -8.33 -16.53 28.22
C PHE A 426 -8.23 -17.25 26.86
N ALA A 427 -9.05 -18.28 26.65
CA ALA A 427 -9.02 -19.05 25.41
C ALA A 427 -9.43 -18.19 24.22
N PHE A 428 -10.46 -17.38 24.39
CA PHE A 428 -10.92 -16.41 23.39
C PHE A 428 -9.85 -15.38 23.03
N ILE A 429 -9.25 -14.71 24.03
CA ILE A 429 -8.19 -13.72 23.79
C ILE A 429 -6.94 -14.38 23.16
N LYS A 430 -6.57 -15.56 23.60
CA LYS A 430 -5.49 -16.34 23.00
C LYS A 430 -5.78 -16.67 21.54
N ASP A 431 -6.99 -17.07 21.22
CA ASP A 431 -7.42 -17.38 19.85
C ASP A 431 -7.33 -16.13 18.95
N LEU A 432 -7.79 -14.99 19.43
CA LEU A 432 -7.65 -13.72 18.73
C LEU A 432 -6.18 -13.34 18.47
N LEU A 433 -5.31 -13.51 19.47
CA LEU A 433 -3.87 -13.22 19.32
C LEU A 433 -3.20 -14.18 18.34
N VAL A 434 -3.58 -15.44 18.33
CA VAL A 434 -3.04 -16.43 17.38
C VAL A 434 -3.55 -16.17 15.97
N HIS A 435 -4.85 -15.95 15.79
CA HIS A 435 -5.45 -15.87 14.46
C HIS A 435 -5.37 -14.47 13.83
N HIS A 436 -5.53 -13.40 14.62
CA HIS A 436 -5.52 -12.02 14.10
C HIS A 436 -4.17 -11.31 14.23
N ALA A 437 -3.40 -11.61 15.29
CA ALA A 437 -2.05 -11.09 15.45
C ALA A 437 -0.96 -12.03 14.94
N ALA A 438 -1.32 -13.25 14.49
CA ALA A 438 -0.42 -14.29 13.98
C ALA A 438 0.70 -14.67 14.97
N LEU A 439 0.40 -14.65 16.28
CA LEU A 439 1.38 -15.04 17.30
C LEU A 439 1.43 -16.56 17.48
N PRO A 440 2.60 -17.13 17.82
CA PRO A 440 2.69 -18.55 18.17
C PRO A 440 1.93 -18.81 19.47
N ALA A 441 1.14 -19.88 19.51
CA ALA A 441 0.29 -20.20 20.65
C ALA A 441 1.05 -20.59 21.94
N ALA A 442 2.27 -21.15 21.80
CA ALA A 442 3.04 -21.71 22.92
C ALA A 442 3.47 -20.67 23.97
N PRO A 443 3.98 -19.46 23.63
CA PRO A 443 4.36 -18.47 24.62
C PRO A 443 3.18 -17.69 25.22
N ILE A 444 1.96 -17.82 24.68
CA ILE A 444 0.77 -17.16 25.21
C ILE A 444 0.19 -18.02 26.35
N VAL A 445 0.63 -17.74 27.57
CA VAL A 445 0.12 -18.35 28.81
C VAL A 445 -0.41 -17.26 29.74
N GLN A 446 -1.27 -17.61 30.69
CA GLN A 446 -2.01 -16.66 31.52
C GLN A 446 -1.12 -15.62 32.21
N ASP A 447 -0.04 -16.06 32.86
CA ASP A 447 0.84 -15.19 33.64
C ASP A 447 2.01 -14.59 32.80
N ALA A 448 2.03 -14.85 31.48
CA ALA A 448 3.06 -14.30 30.61
C ALA A 448 2.92 -12.78 30.53
N THR A 449 4.04 -12.06 30.70
CA THR A 449 4.09 -10.67 30.33
C THR A 449 3.94 -10.50 28.82
N ARG A 450 3.53 -9.33 28.36
CA ARG A 450 3.40 -9.04 26.92
C ARG A 450 4.67 -9.41 26.15
N THR A 451 5.84 -9.08 26.69
CA THR A 451 7.14 -9.39 26.07
C THR A 451 7.38 -10.90 25.97
N GLN A 452 7.05 -11.66 27.02
CA GLN A 452 7.19 -13.13 27.05
C GLN A 452 6.22 -13.83 26.08
N ALA A 453 4.99 -13.29 25.96
CA ALA A 453 3.99 -13.77 25.00
C ALA A 453 4.25 -13.30 23.55
N GLY A 454 5.25 -12.46 23.32
CA GLY A 454 5.54 -11.91 22.00
C GLY A 454 4.52 -10.84 21.53
N ILE A 455 3.73 -10.28 22.45
CA ILE A 455 2.69 -9.28 22.17
C ILE A 455 3.35 -7.92 22.03
N ASP A 456 3.66 -7.54 20.80
CA ASP A 456 4.17 -6.22 20.42
C ASP A 456 3.01 -5.24 20.12
N SER A 457 3.35 -4.03 19.70
CA SER A 457 2.37 -3.00 19.35
C SER A 457 1.45 -3.43 18.20
N MET A 458 1.95 -4.25 17.27
CA MET A 458 1.16 -4.75 16.15
C MET A 458 0.14 -5.79 16.61
N ALA A 459 0.54 -6.65 17.53
CA ALA A 459 -0.36 -7.64 18.14
C ALA A 459 -1.46 -6.97 18.98
N VAL A 460 -1.11 -5.89 19.69
CA VAL A 460 -2.09 -5.07 20.43
C VAL A 460 -3.09 -4.41 19.48
N THR A 461 -2.62 -3.82 18.38
CA THR A 461 -3.49 -3.26 17.34
C THR A 461 -4.41 -4.31 16.72
N ALA A 462 -3.86 -5.48 16.37
CA ALA A 462 -4.63 -6.57 15.79
C ALA A 462 -5.71 -7.09 16.78
N LEU A 463 -5.39 -7.20 18.07
CA LEU A 463 -6.33 -7.58 19.10
C LEU A 463 -7.45 -6.53 19.27
N SER A 464 -7.11 -5.24 19.34
CA SER A 464 -8.09 -4.15 19.41
C SER A 464 -9.09 -4.20 18.25
N MET A 465 -8.59 -4.37 17.04
CA MET A 465 -9.43 -4.49 15.84
C MET A 465 -10.31 -5.75 15.85
N ALA A 466 -9.76 -6.89 16.29
CA ALA A 466 -10.52 -8.15 16.35
C ALA A 466 -11.65 -8.11 17.40
N LEU A 467 -11.42 -7.42 18.52
CA LEU A 467 -12.43 -7.20 19.56
C LEU A 467 -13.57 -6.30 19.06
N GLU A 468 -13.25 -5.25 18.30
CA GLU A 468 -14.25 -4.38 17.68
C GLU A 468 -15.06 -5.15 16.62
N ASP A 469 -14.40 -5.95 15.79
CA ASP A 469 -15.03 -6.71 14.69
C ASP A 469 -15.92 -7.85 15.20
N GLN A 470 -15.48 -8.62 16.22
CA GLN A 470 -16.20 -9.81 16.68
C GLN A 470 -17.22 -9.54 17.81
N LEU A 471 -16.96 -8.53 18.64
CA LEU A 471 -17.78 -8.25 19.82
C LEU A 471 -18.41 -6.86 19.79
N GLY A 472 -18.08 -6.01 18.80
CA GLY A 472 -18.47 -4.61 18.79
C GLY A 472 -17.85 -3.79 19.93
N LEU A 473 -16.82 -4.33 20.61
CA LEU A 473 -16.17 -3.71 21.76
C LEU A 473 -15.02 -2.82 21.33
N VAL A 474 -15.15 -1.54 21.59
CA VAL A 474 -14.06 -0.57 21.40
C VAL A 474 -13.12 -0.61 22.60
N VAL A 475 -12.01 -1.33 22.48
CA VAL A 475 -10.91 -1.35 23.45
C VAL A 475 -9.69 -0.72 22.79
N THR A 476 -9.22 0.40 23.30
CA THR A 476 -8.14 1.13 22.65
C THR A 476 -6.79 0.43 22.80
N GLU A 477 -5.88 0.68 21.85
CA GLU A 477 -4.50 0.18 21.96
C GLU A 477 -3.80 0.65 23.23
N GLU A 478 -4.13 1.84 23.70
CA GLU A 478 -3.60 2.41 24.95
C GLU A 478 -4.09 1.64 26.16
N ASP A 479 -5.37 1.29 26.22
CA ASP A 479 -5.95 0.46 27.28
C ASP A 479 -5.25 -0.91 27.32
N LEU A 480 -5.12 -1.59 26.19
CA LEU A 480 -4.46 -2.90 26.09
C LEU A 480 -2.95 -2.80 26.38
N ALA A 481 -2.33 -1.67 26.05
CA ALA A 481 -0.91 -1.46 26.33
C ALA A 481 -0.61 -1.27 27.82
N GLN A 482 -1.59 -0.87 28.62
CA GLN A 482 -1.46 -0.73 30.07
C GLN A 482 -1.56 -2.07 30.81
N ALA A 483 -2.08 -3.12 30.19
CA ALA A 483 -2.17 -4.44 30.77
C ALA A 483 -0.79 -5.14 30.78
N PRO A 484 -0.19 -5.42 31.95
CA PRO A 484 1.17 -5.95 32.04
C PRO A 484 1.26 -7.44 31.63
N THR A 485 0.20 -8.22 31.84
CA THR A 485 0.14 -9.66 31.52
C THR A 485 -1.03 -9.99 30.60
N VAL A 486 -1.04 -11.21 30.07
CA VAL A 486 -2.16 -11.71 29.24
C VAL A 486 -3.44 -11.80 30.08
N THR A 487 -3.36 -12.21 31.34
CA THR A 487 -4.51 -12.21 32.27
C THR A 487 -5.09 -10.81 32.45
N ASP A 488 -4.24 -9.79 32.63
CA ASP A 488 -4.72 -8.41 32.77
C ASP A 488 -5.43 -7.91 31.49
N MET A 489 -5.01 -8.37 30.31
CA MET A 489 -5.72 -8.08 29.06
C MET A 489 -7.10 -8.77 29.03
N VAL A 490 -7.20 -10.03 29.43
CA VAL A 490 -8.48 -10.75 29.50
C VAL A 490 -9.44 -10.03 30.44
N ASP A 491 -8.98 -9.68 31.66
CA ASP A 491 -9.78 -8.96 32.64
C ASP A 491 -10.23 -7.59 32.17
N LEU A 492 -9.37 -6.87 31.46
CA LEU A 492 -9.71 -5.57 30.87
C LEU A 492 -10.84 -5.71 29.86
N VAL A 493 -10.72 -6.66 28.93
CA VAL A 493 -11.72 -6.89 27.88
C VAL A 493 -13.04 -7.41 28.48
N ALA A 494 -12.97 -8.33 29.44
CA ALA A 494 -14.15 -8.86 30.13
C ALA A 494 -14.93 -7.76 30.88
N ARG A 495 -14.22 -6.84 31.55
CA ARG A 495 -14.86 -5.66 32.22
C ARG A 495 -15.56 -4.74 31.23
N ARG A 496 -14.99 -4.56 30.01
CA ARG A 496 -15.59 -3.73 28.96
C ARG A 496 -16.77 -4.42 28.27
N ALA A 497 -16.77 -5.76 28.23
CA ALA A 497 -17.85 -6.57 27.67
C ALA A 497 -19.06 -6.71 28.61
N ALA A 498 -18.87 -6.49 29.92
CA ALA A 498 -19.96 -6.57 30.90
C ALA A 498 -20.98 -5.42 30.67
N PRO A 499 -22.30 -5.72 30.66
CA PRO A 499 -23.33 -4.69 30.54
C PRO A 499 -23.18 -3.68 31.68
N GLN A 500 -23.09 -2.40 31.34
CA GLN A 500 -23.07 -1.33 32.36
C GLN A 500 -24.41 -1.31 33.10
N PRO A 501 -24.41 -1.29 34.45
CA PRO A 501 -25.63 -1.11 35.20
C PRO A 501 -26.19 0.28 34.88
N GLY A 502 -27.43 0.32 34.36
CA GLY A 502 -28.18 1.53 34.00
C GLY A 502 -28.54 2.38 35.22
#